data_5c7f37853e9dacf76385f87d5f844413
#
_entry.id   5c7f37853e9dacf76385f87d5f844413
#
_cell.length_a   1.000
_cell.length_b   1.000
_cell.length_c   1.000
_cell.angle_alpha   90.00
_cell.angle_beta   90.00
_cell.angle_gamma   90.00
#
_symmetry.space_group_name_H-M   'P 1'
#
loop_
_entity.id
_entity.type
_entity.pdbx_description
1 polymer ?
#
loop_
_entity_poly.entity_id
_entity_poly.type
_entity_poly.pdbx_seq_one_letter_code
_entity_poly.pdbx_strand_id
1 'polypeptide(L)'
;MERQTMLADADLTAKLRESISPALPYGASLIALDILIAVTRASSGKTPLSVKQLLATLPYSVTGIRYNLTQLVADGWLVKSRRADDRRLVRLFPTDRVAEAFAQVRRECEAHLHTPPE
;
A
#
# COMPACT_ATOMS: atom_id res chain seq x y z
N MET A 1 -22.43 14.72 23.12
CA MET A 1 -22.36 14.70 21.64
C MET A 1 -20.99 14.32 21.10
N GLU A 2 -19.94 14.92 21.58
CA GLU A 2 -18.58 14.63 21.12
C GLU A 2 -18.16 13.17 21.34
N ARG A 3 -18.53 12.57 22.47
CA ARG A 3 -18.26 11.17 22.75
C ARG A 3 -18.91 10.22 21.76
N GLN A 4 -20.18 10.45 21.41
CA GLN A 4 -20.91 9.61 20.48
C GLN A 4 -20.36 9.75 19.06
N THR A 5 -20.00 10.97 18.66
CA THR A 5 -19.39 11.23 17.36
C THR A 5 -18.02 10.56 17.27
N MET A 6 -17.20 10.70 18.31
CA MET A 6 -15.86 10.08 18.37
C MET A 6 -15.96 8.56 18.33
N LEU A 7 -16.91 7.97 19.04
CA LEU A 7 -17.12 6.51 19.02
C LEU A 7 -17.58 6.05 17.63
N ALA A 8 -18.52 6.77 17.02
CA ALA A 8 -18.99 6.45 15.67
C ALA A 8 -17.85 6.52 14.64
N ASP A 9 -17.00 7.52 14.76
CA ASP A 9 -15.84 7.68 13.88
C ASP A 9 -14.81 6.56 14.11
N ALA A 10 -14.59 6.17 15.35
CA ALA A 10 -13.71 5.05 15.69
C ALA A 10 -14.25 3.72 15.13
N ASP A 11 -15.56 3.50 15.26
CA ASP A 11 -16.20 2.30 14.73
C ASP A 11 -16.11 2.25 13.20
N LEU A 12 -16.31 3.36 12.52
CA LEU A 12 -16.15 3.44 11.08
C LEU A 12 -14.70 3.13 10.68
N THR A 13 -13.75 3.74 11.37
CA THR A 13 -12.33 3.49 11.13
C THR A 13 -11.98 2.02 11.31
N ALA A 14 -12.48 1.39 12.37
CA ALA A 14 -12.25 -0.04 12.62
C ALA A 14 -12.84 -0.90 11.50
N LYS A 15 -14.06 -0.60 11.05
CA LYS A 15 -14.71 -1.33 9.97
C LYS A 15 -13.95 -1.20 8.65
N LEU A 16 -13.49 -0.02 8.33
CA LEU A 16 -12.66 0.21 7.13
C LEU A 16 -11.37 -0.59 7.20
N ARG A 17 -10.70 -0.56 8.34
CA ARG A 17 -9.47 -1.33 8.56
C ARG A 17 -9.72 -2.83 8.40
N GLU A 18 -10.76 -3.35 9.00
CA GLU A 18 -11.15 -4.76 8.89
C GLU A 18 -11.48 -5.16 7.45
N SER A 19 -12.05 -4.23 6.68
CA SER A 19 -12.41 -4.45 5.28
C SER A 19 -11.19 -4.50 4.36
N ILE A 20 -10.17 -3.70 4.64
CA ILE A 20 -8.99 -3.61 3.77
C ILE A 20 -7.91 -4.63 4.14
N SER A 21 -7.81 -5.02 5.42
CA SER A 21 -6.77 -5.94 5.90
C SER A 21 -6.69 -7.26 5.13
N PRO A 22 -7.80 -7.96 4.83
CA PRO A 22 -7.71 -9.24 4.13
C PRO A 22 -7.17 -9.13 2.70
N ALA A 23 -7.36 -7.98 2.04
CA ALA A 23 -6.91 -7.79 0.67
C ALA A 23 -5.42 -7.44 0.58
N LEU A 24 -4.85 -6.90 1.66
CA LEU A 24 -3.50 -6.34 1.66
C LEU A 24 -2.51 -7.28 2.36
N PRO A 25 -1.23 -7.21 2.00
CA PRO A 25 -0.22 -8.08 2.61
C PRO A 25 0.00 -7.74 4.08
N TYR A 26 0.34 -8.77 4.85
CA TYR A 26 0.77 -8.66 6.26
C TYR A 26 -0.23 -7.93 7.15
N GLY A 27 -1.53 -8.13 6.91
CA GLY A 27 -2.58 -7.51 7.71
C GLY A 27 -2.64 -6.00 7.56
N ALA A 28 -2.30 -5.47 6.40
CA ALA A 28 -2.20 -4.04 6.13
C ALA A 28 -1.14 -3.36 7.03
N SER A 29 0.03 -3.98 7.19
CA SER A 29 1.18 -3.37 7.84
C SER A 29 1.45 -1.99 7.22
N LEU A 30 1.62 -0.97 8.05
CA LEU A 30 1.78 0.41 7.56
C LEU A 30 2.97 0.56 6.62
N ILE A 31 4.11 -0.03 6.94
CA ILE A 31 5.29 0.07 6.08
C ILE A 31 5.03 -0.58 4.73
N ALA A 32 4.50 -1.80 4.72
CA ALA A 32 4.19 -2.51 3.48
C ALA A 32 3.17 -1.75 2.64
N LEU A 33 2.10 -1.25 3.27
CA LEU A 33 1.06 -0.48 2.59
C LEU A 33 1.63 0.80 1.98
N ASP A 34 2.42 1.55 2.72
CA ASP A 34 3.03 2.78 2.23
C ASP A 34 4.00 2.54 1.09
N ILE A 35 4.74 1.42 1.11
CA ILE A 35 5.58 1.01 -0.01
C ILE A 35 4.72 0.77 -1.26
N LEU A 36 3.65 -0.01 -1.14
CA LEU A 36 2.77 -0.30 -2.27
C LEU A 36 2.13 0.96 -2.85
N ILE A 37 1.69 1.87 -1.99
CA ILE A 37 1.10 3.14 -2.43
C ILE A 37 2.13 3.98 -3.17
N ALA A 38 3.33 4.14 -2.61
CA ALA A 38 4.38 4.97 -3.19
C ALA A 38 4.83 4.42 -4.55
N VAL A 39 5.05 3.11 -4.64
CA VAL A 39 5.47 2.45 -5.88
C VAL A 39 4.39 2.56 -6.96
N THR A 40 3.12 2.35 -6.58
CA THR A 40 2.01 2.40 -7.53
C THR A 40 1.80 3.83 -8.06
N ARG A 41 1.87 4.83 -7.19
CA ARG A 41 1.74 6.23 -7.61
C ARG A 41 2.85 6.64 -8.56
N ALA A 42 4.08 6.27 -8.26
CA ALA A 42 5.23 6.59 -9.11
C ALA A 42 5.17 5.86 -10.44
N SER A 43 4.74 4.61 -10.45
CA SER A 43 4.60 3.80 -11.65
C SER A 43 3.49 4.31 -12.58
N SER A 44 2.41 4.83 -11.99
CA SER A 44 1.30 5.43 -12.75
C SER A 44 1.65 6.82 -13.29
N GLY A 45 2.66 7.46 -12.72
CA GLY A 45 3.23 8.71 -13.20
C GLY A 45 4.26 8.48 -14.30
N LYS A 46 5.15 9.45 -14.49
CA LYS A 46 6.15 9.40 -15.56
C LYS A 46 7.42 8.66 -15.18
N THR A 47 7.71 8.51 -13.89
CA THR A 47 9.00 7.98 -13.43
C THR A 47 8.78 6.96 -12.32
N PRO A 48 9.00 5.67 -12.61
CA PRO A 48 8.95 4.64 -11.57
C PRO A 48 9.96 4.92 -10.45
N LEU A 49 9.61 4.52 -9.24
CA LEU A 49 10.40 4.78 -8.05
C LEU A 49 11.60 3.83 -7.98
N SER A 50 12.78 4.37 -7.70
CA SER A 50 13.95 3.54 -7.40
C SER A 50 13.95 3.12 -5.93
N VAL A 51 14.68 2.06 -5.62
CA VAL A 51 14.85 1.62 -4.22
C VAL A 51 15.45 2.76 -3.39
N LYS A 52 16.45 3.45 -3.92
CA LYS A 52 17.09 4.58 -3.23
C LYS A 52 16.11 5.69 -2.92
N GLN A 53 15.24 6.04 -3.87
CA GLN A 53 14.20 7.06 -3.67
C GLN A 53 13.18 6.61 -2.63
N LEU A 54 12.79 5.34 -2.64
CA LEU A 54 11.88 4.79 -1.66
C LEU A 54 12.44 4.94 -0.25
N LEU A 55 13.71 4.59 -0.06
CA LEU A 55 14.39 4.70 1.23
C LEU A 55 14.49 6.16 1.72
N ALA A 56 14.60 7.11 0.78
CA ALA A 56 14.70 8.53 1.11
C ALA A 56 13.35 9.19 1.37
N THR A 57 12.27 8.62 0.85
CA THR A 57 10.95 9.26 0.84
C THR A 57 10.08 8.85 2.04
N LEU A 58 10.10 7.57 2.41
CA LEU A 58 9.23 7.06 3.47
C LEU A 58 9.79 7.38 4.86
N PRO A 59 8.91 7.75 5.82
CA PRO A 59 9.32 8.14 7.17
C PRO A 59 9.53 6.92 8.08
N TYR A 60 10.27 5.93 7.59
CA TYR A 60 10.56 4.70 8.34
C TYR A 60 12.06 4.42 8.30
N SER A 61 12.52 3.55 9.19
CA SER A 61 13.92 3.14 9.19
C SER A 61 14.28 2.41 7.89
N VAL A 62 15.52 2.56 7.45
CA VAL A 62 16.04 1.87 6.28
C VAL A 62 15.87 0.35 6.43
N THR A 63 16.16 -0.17 7.64
CA THR A 63 16.02 -1.61 7.94
C THR A 63 14.57 -2.06 7.78
N GLY A 64 13.60 -1.29 8.31
CA GLY A 64 12.17 -1.61 8.20
C GLY A 64 11.69 -1.61 6.76
N ILE A 65 12.09 -0.61 5.98
CA ILE A 65 11.73 -0.52 4.57
C ILE A 65 12.34 -1.69 3.79
N ARG A 66 13.62 -1.97 3.97
CA ARG A 66 14.30 -3.07 3.27
C ARG A 66 13.71 -4.42 3.60
N TYR A 67 13.37 -4.66 4.87
CA TYR A 67 12.73 -5.90 5.29
C TYR A 67 11.39 -6.10 4.57
N ASN A 68 10.51 -5.09 4.63
CA ASN A 68 9.20 -5.16 3.99
C ASN A 68 9.31 -5.26 2.47
N LEU A 69 10.24 -4.52 1.87
CA LEU A 69 10.46 -4.55 0.43
C LEU A 69 10.90 -5.95 -0.03
N THR A 70 11.81 -6.58 0.69
CA THR A 70 12.27 -7.94 0.39
C THR A 70 11.10 -8.93 0.43
N GLN A 71 10.25 -8.83 1.46
CA GLN A 71 9.06 -9.67 1.58
C GLN A 71 8.08 -9.43 0.43
N LEU A 72 7.81 -8.17 0.10
CA LEU A 72 6.87 -7.81 -0.97
C LEU A 72 7.33 -8.34 -2.33
N VAL A 73 8.62 -8.28 -2.60
CA VAL A 73 9.19 -8.82 -3.84
C VAL A 73 9.10 -10.35 -3.84
N ALA A 74 9.48 -10.99 -2.72
CA ALA A 74 9.43 -12.45 -2.59
C ALA A 74 8.01 -12.99 -2.76
N ASP A 75 7.01 -12.27 -2.25
CA ASP A 75 5.62 -12.71 -2.28
C ASP A 75 4.87 -12.28 -3.55
N GLY A 76 5.56 -11.68 -4.51
CA GLY A 76 4.97 -11.35 -5.81
C GLY A 76 4.11 -10.09 -5.85
N TRP A 77 4.25 -9.20 -4.86
CA TRP A 77 3.55 -7.91 -4.88
C TRP A 77 4.29 -6.88 -5.72
N LEU A 78 5.60 -6.92 -5.70
CA LEU A 78 6.45 -5.96 -6.43
C LEU A 78 7.48 -6.71 -7.26
N VAL A 79 7.93 -6.04 -8.32
CA VAL A 79 9.02 -6.52 -9.19
C VAL A 79 10.11 -5.48 -9.20
N LYS A 80 11.35 -5.94 -9.08
CA LYS A 80 12.54 -5.12 -9.30
C LYS A 80 12.98 -5.24 -10.75
N SER A 81 13.27 -4.12 -11.40
CA SER A 81 13.76 -4.12 -12.76
C SER A 81 14.96 -3.17 -12.89
N ARG A 82 15.97 -3.64 -13.58
CA ARG A 82 17.12 -2.81 -13.98
C ARG A 82 17.02 -2.54 -15.46
N ARG A 83 17.15 -1.27 -15.84
CA ARG A 83 17.26 -0.94 -17.25
C ARG A 83 18.66 -1.27 -17.77
N ALA A 84 18.73 -1.68 -19.02
CA ALA A 84 19.99 -2.02 -19.66
C ALA A 84 20.96 -0.85 -19.74
N ASP A 85 20.43 0.38 -19.80
CA ASP A 85 21.20 1.61 -19.90
C ASP A 85 21.67 2.16 -18.54
N ASP A 86 21.09 1.71 -17.43
CA ASP A 86 21.51 2.13 -16.09
C ASP A 86 21.45 0.99 -15.10
N ARG A 87 22.53 0.25 -15.00
CA ARG A 87 22.67 -0.90 -14.11
C ARG A 87 22.68 -0.51 -12.63
N ARG A 88 22.85 0.78 -12.31
CA ARG A 88 22.91 1.28 -10.93
C ARG A 88 21.54 1.53 -10.34
N LEU A 89 20.54 1.75 -11.19
CA LEU A 89 19.19 2.07 -10.75
C LEU A 89 18.31 0.83 -10.82
N VAL A 90 17.86 0.40 -9.64
CA VAL A 90 16.83 -0.64 -9.51
C VAL A 90 15.51 0.07 -9.30
N ARG A 91 14.60 -0.10 -10.24
CA ARG A 91 13.27 0.48 -10.17
C ARG A 91 12.25 -0.55 -9.74
N LEU A 92 11.19 -0.07 -9.11
CA LEU A 92 10.14 -0.89 -8.54
C LEU A 92 8.85 -0.71 -9.33
N PHE A 93 8.16 -1.83 -9.55
CA PHE A 93 6.89 -1.86 -10.27
C PHE A 93 5.89 -2.70 -9.50
N PRO A 94 4.61 -2.29 -9.44
CA PRO A 94 3.57 -3.13 -8.87
C PRO A 94 3.21 -4.26 -9.84
N THR A 95 2.85 -5.42 -9.29
CA THR A 95 2.30 -6.52 -10.09
C THR A 95 0.79 -6.39 -10.18
N ASP A 96 0.15 -7.23 -10.99
CA ASP A 96 -1.31 -7.30 -11.08
C ASP A 96 -1.96 -7.60 -9.73
N ARG A 97 -1.24 -8.27 -8.85
CA ARG A 97 -1.71 -8.57 -7.50
C ARG A 97 -2.03 -7.29 -6.71
N VAL A 98 -1.22 -6.24 -6.90
CA VAL A 98 -1.46 -4.94 -6.26
C VAL A 98 -2.74 -4.31 -6.81
N ALA A 99 -2.92 -4.34 -8.13
CA ALA A 99 -4.12 -3.78 -8.77
C ALA A 99 -5.39 -4.48 -8.26
N GLU A 100 -5.37 -5.79 -8.16
CA GLU A 100 -6.49 -6.58 -7.64
C GLU A 100 -6.77 -6.25 -6.17
N ALA A 101 -5.73 -6.14 -5.35
CA ALA A 101 -5.87 -5.81 -3.93
C ALA A 101 -6.47 -4.41 -3.73
N PHE A 102 -6.00 -3.41 -4.45
CA PHE A 102 -6.53 -2.06 -4.34
C PHE A 102 -7.97 -1.97 -4.88
N ALA A 103 -8.30 -2.73 -5.92
CA ALA A 103 -9.68 -2.82 -6.40
C ALA A 103 -10.60 -3.44 -5.34
N GLN A 104 -10.12 -4.45 -4.63
CA GLN A 104 -10.88 -5.06 -3.54
C GLN A 104 -11.08 -4.07 -2.39
N VAL A 105 -10.03 -3.33 -2.02
CA VAL A 105 -10.13 -2.26 -1.01
C VAL A 105 -11.20 -1.24 -1.41
N ARG A 106 -11.19 -0.81 -2.67
CA ARG A 106 -12.20 0.13 -3.18
C ARG A 106 -13.60 -0.42 -3.01
N ARG A 107 -13.83 -1.68 -3.42
CA ARG A 107 -15.17 -2.30 -3.33
C ARG A 107 -15.64 -2.39 -1.89
N GLU A 108 -14.77 -2.78 -0.98
CA GLU A 108 -15.11 -2.88 0.44
C GLU A 108 -15.39 -1.52 1.06
N CYS A 109 -14.61 -0.50 0.72
CA CYS A 109 -14.84 0.86 1.19
C CYS A 109 -16.16 1.42 0.64
N GLU A 110 -16.45 1.21 -0.64
CA GLU A 110 -17.72 1.65 -1.25
C GLU A 110 -18.90 0.95 -0.58
N ALA A 111 -18.80 -0.34 -0.30
CA ALA A 111 -19.86 -1.07 0.38
C ALA A 111 -20.17 -0.49 1.75
N HIS A 112 -19.15 -0.09 2.53
CA HIS A 112 -19.35 0.52 3.84
C HIS A 112 -19.86 1.95 3.76
N LEU A 113 -19.39 2.73 2.80
CA LEU A 113 -19.77 4.13 2.65
C LEU A 113 -21.18 4.29 2.10
N HIS A 114 -21.65 3.33 1.31
CA HIS A 114 -22.95 3.39 0.66
C HIS A 114 -24.00 2.50 1.32
N THR A 115 -23.68 1.87 2.45
CA THR A 115 -24.68 1.13 3.22
C THR A 115 -25.69 2.10 3.79
N PRO A 116 -27.00 1.97 3.48
CA PRO A 116 -27.99 2.88 4.02
C PRO A 116 -28.09 2.72 5.53
N PRO A 117 -28.27 3.81 6.28
CA PRO A 117 -28.48 3.72 7.72
C PRO A 117 -29.79 3.00 8.01
N GLU A 118 -29.75 2.09 8.94
CA GLU A 118 -30.97 1.42 9.42
C GLU A 118 -31.71 2.25 10.43
#